data_2352938e7d370f1abbaacba973e3ccf7
#
_entry.id   2352938e7d370f1abbaacba973e3ccf7
#
_cell.length_a   1.000
_cell.length_b   1.000
_cell.length_c   1.000
_cell.angle_alpha   90.00
_cell.angle_beta   90.00
_cell.angle_gamma   90.00
#
_symmetry.space_group_name_H-M   'P 1'
#
loop_
_entity.id
_entity.type
_entity.pdbx_description
1 polymer ?
#
loop_
_entity_poly.entity_id
_entity_poly.type
_entity_poly.pdbx_seq_one_letter_code
_entity_poly.pdbx_strand_id
1 'polypeptide(L)'
;NRTICEVQPEFIIHMAAQPIVRESYVRPVYTYEVNVMGTVNIMECIRKNDCVRSFVNVTTDKVYENHEWEWGYRENERLNGYDPYSNSKSCSELVTACYQKSFLDGTDRNLAISTVRAGNVIGGGDFAADRIVPDCMRAAVTGKKIEVRNPNSIRPYQHVLEPVTVYLMILKKQW
;
A
#
# COMPACT_ATOMS: atom_id res chain seq x y z
N ASN A 1 2.65 4.68 19.18
CA ASN A 1 1.59 5.09 20.12
C ASN A 1 1.76 6.53 20.63
N ARG A 2 2.97 6.92 21.12
CA ARG A 2 3.22 8.27 21.67
C ARG A 2 2.74 9.39 20.75
N THR A 3 3.11 9.36 19.46
CA THR A 3 2.71 10.36 18.47
C THR A 3 1.19 10.49 18.32
N ILE A 4 0.45 9.37 18.29
CA ILE A 4 -1.02 9.39 18.21
C ILE A 4 -1.61 9.99 19.48
N CYS A 5 -1.08 9.65 20.65
CA CYS A 5 -1.54 10.23 21.92
C CYS A 5 -1.27 11.73 22.01
N GLU A 6 -0.15 12.22 21.46
CA GLU A 6 0.22 13.65 21.49
C GLU A 6 -0.57 14.46 20.45
N VAL A 7 -0.72 13.93 19.22
CA VAL A 7 -1.33 14.65 18.07
C VAL A 7 -2.85 14.49 18.05
N GLN A 8 -3.40 13.37 18.59
CA GLN A 8 -4.83 13.05 18.56
C GLN A 8 -5.45 13.13 17.15
N PRO A 9 -4.87 12.46 16.13
CA PRO A 9 -5.35 12.58 14.76
C PRO A 9 -6.71 11.91 14.59
N GLU A 10 -7.64 12.58 13.92
CA GLU A 10 -8.93 11.98 13.52
C GLU A 10 -8.79 11.12 12.25
N PHE A 11 -7.81 11.41 11.39
CA PHE A 11 -7.54 10.71 10.13
C PHE A 11 -6.13 10.14 10.11
N ILE A 12 -6.01 8.90 9.65
CA ILE A 12 -4.72 8.27 9.42
C ILE A 12 -4.69 7.63 8.03
N ILE A 13 -3.70 7.98 7.21
CA ILE A 13 -3.35 7.28 5.98
C ILE A 13 -2.05 6.54 6.20
N HIS A 14 -2.11 5.21 6.20
CA HIS A 14 -0.92 4.36 6.36
C HIS A 14 -0.30 4.06 4.99
N MET A 15 0.74 4.82 4.64
CA MET A 15 1.50 4.66 3.39
C MET A 15 2.93 4.15 3.63
N ALA A 16 3.36 4.05 4.89
CA ALA A 16 4.70 3.60 5.24
C ALA A 16 4.90 2.13 4.81
N ALA A 17 5.90 1.90 4.00
CA ALA A 17 6.22 0.56 3.49
C ALA A 17 7.66 0.47 2.99
N GLN A 18 8.22 -0.75 2.90
CA GLN A 18 9.29 -1.09 1.98
C GLN A 18 8.63 -1.43 0.61
N PRO A 19 8.74 -0.57 -0.44
CA PRO A 19 7.92 -0.69 -1.64
C PRO A 19 8.63 -1.33 -2.83
N ILE A 20 9.90 -1.73 -2.70
CA ILE A 20 10.74 -2.20 -3.81
C ILE A 20 10.72 -3.72 -3.87
N VAL A 21 10.18 -4.28 -4.97
CA VAL A 21 10.08 -5.73 -5.17
C VAL A 21 11.45 -6.40 -5.13
N ARG A 22 12.47 -5.86 -5.82
CA ARG A 22 13.82 -6.45 -5.81
C ARG A 22 14.44 -6.47 -4.43
N GLU A 23 14.29 -5.40 -3.65
CA GLU A 23 14.75 -5.33 -2.27
C GLU A 23 14.07 -6.40 -1.39
N SER A 24 12.82 -6.74 -1.67
CA SER A 24 12.10 -7.76 -0.92
C SER A 24 12.67 -9.18 -1.09
N TYR A 25 13.30 -9.47 -2.23
CA TYR A 25 14.02 -10.72 -2.43
C TYR A 25 15.36 -10.75 -1.69
N VAL A 26 16.04 -9.60 -1.57
CA VAL A 26 17.33 -9.48 -0.86
C VAL A 26 17.13 -9.46 0.65
N ARG A 27 16.05 -8.78 1.11
CA ARG A 27 15.77 -8.57 2.54
C ARG A 27 14.31 -8.90 2.86
N PRO A 28 13.90 -10.19 2.75
CA PRO A 28 12.51 -10.58 2.95
C PRO A 28 12.04 -10.33 4.39
N VAL A 29 12.84 -10.66 5.40
CA VAL A 29 12.50 -10.43 6.82
C VAL A 29 12.19 -8.97 7.06
N TYR A 30 13.08 -8.07 6.66
CA TYR A 30 12.87 -6.62 6.77
C TYR A 30 11.59 -6.16 6.06
N THR A 31 11.29 -6.72 4.90
CA THR A 31 10.07 -6.39 4.15
C THR A 31 8.81 -6.75 4.95
N TYR A 32 8.78 -7.94 5.55
CA TYR A 32 7.66 -8.35 6.40
C TYR A 32 7.59 -7.54 7.71
N GLU A 33 8.72 -7.27 8.34
CA GLU A 33 8.77 -6.43 9.54
C GLU A 33 8.19 -5.04 9.27
N VAL A 34 8.59 -4.40 8.17
CA VAL A 34 8.09 -3.07 7.82
C VAL A 34 6.62 -3.12 7.40
N ASN A 35 6.25 -4.00 6.47
CA ASN A 35 4.94 -3.96 5.83
C ASN A 35 3.85 -4.64 6.66
N VAL A 36 4.14 -5.76 7.31
CA VAL A 36 3.16 -6.50 8.11
C VAL A 36 3.17 -6.03 9.55
N MET A 37 4.32 -6.08 10.21
CA MET A 37 4.40 -5.64 11.61
C MET A 37 4.17 -4.14 11.76
N GLY A 38 4.58 -3.33 10.77
CA GLY A 38 4.21 -1.91 10.71
C GLY A 38 2.69 -1.71 10.69
N THR A 39 1.96 -2.51 9.91
CA THR A 39 0.49 -2.49 9.90
C THR A 39 -0.10 -2.96 11.23
N VAL A 40 0.41 -4.05 11.81
CA VAL A 40 0.01 -4.51 13.15
C VAL A 40 0.17 -3.41 14.18
N ASN A 41 1.33 -2.75 14.18
CA ASN A 41 1.64 -1.69 15.14
C ASN A 41 0.71 -0.49 15.03
N ILE A 42 0.39 -0.04 13.79
CA ILE A 42 -0.55 1.08 13.62
C ILE A 42 -1.98 0.69 14.00
N MET A 43 -2.43 -0.51 13.63
CA MET A 43 -3.75 -1.02 14.01
C MET A 43 -3.88 -1.17 15.53
N GLU A 44 -2.84 -1.63 16.21
CA GLU A 44 -2.80 -1.69 17.67
C GLU A 44 -2.82 -0.30 18.33
N CYS A 45 -2.18 0.69 17.72
CA CYS A 45 -2.30 2.06 18.16
C CYS A 45 -3.71 2.60 18.00
N ILE A 46 -4.37 2.32 16.85
CA ILE A 46 -5.76 2.72 16.60
C ILE A 46 -6.70 2.04 17.60
N ARG A 47 -6.48 0.76 17.87
CA ARG A 47 -7.27 0.01 18.86
C ARG A 47 -7.23 0.63 20.26
N LYS A 48 -6.11 1.21 20.65
CA LYS A 48 -5.87 1.81 21.98
C LYS A 48 -6.19 3.30 22.08
N ASN A 49 -6.59 3.95 20.98
CA ASN A 49 -6.84 5.40 20.96
C ASN A 49 -8.16 5.70 20.23
N ASP A 50 -9.09 6.34 20.91
CA ASP A 50 -10.44 6.62 20.39
C ASP A 50 -10.53 7.89 19.54
N CYS A 51 -9.42 8.62 19.40
CA CYS A 51 -9.38 9.84 18.59
C CYS A 51 -9.52 9.59 17.08
N VAL A 52 -9.13 8.39 16.60
CA VAL A 52 -9.14 8.07 15.18
C VAL A 52 -10.55 7.73 14.71
N ARG A 53 -11.03 8.42 13.69
CA ARG A 53 -12.36 8.26 13.09
C ARG A 53 -12.31 7.64 11.70
N SER A 54 -11.21 7.84 10.98
CA SER A 54 -11.02 7.28 9.65
C SER A 54 -9.60 6.80 9.46
N PHE A 55 -9.47 5.57 8.97
CA PHE A 55 -8.18 4.93 8.66
C PHE A 55 -8.18 4.37 7.24
N VAL A 56 -7.16 4.72 6.47
CA VAL A 56 -6.93 4.19 5.12
C VAL A 56 -5.57 3.49 5.09
N ASN A 57 -5.59 2.18 4.81
CA ASN A 57 -4.38 1.39 4.56
C ASN A 57 -4.09 1.35 3.07
N VAL A 58 -2.95 1.90 2.65
CA VAL A 58 -2.53 1.91 1.24
C VAL A 58 -1.74 0.65 0.92
N THR A 59 -2.28 -0.18 0.03
CA THR A 59 -1.65 -1.40 -0.44
C THR A 59 -1.27 -1.32 -1.91
N THR A 60 -1.46 -2.35 -2.71
CA THR A 60 -1.03 -2.41 -4.11
C THR A 60 -1.97 -3.29 -4.94
N ASP A 61 -1.99 -3.09 -6.24
CA ASP A 61 -2.64 -3.99 -7.21
C ASP A 61 -2.04 -5.41 -7.23
N LYS A 62 -0.83 -5.60 -6.66
CA LYS A 62 -0.13 -6.89 -6.64
C LYS A 62 -0.53 -7.81 -5.47
N VAL A 63 -1.54 -7.44 -4.69
CA VAL A 63 -2.03 -8.27 -3.57
C VAL A 63 -2.78 -9.51 -4.03
N TYR A 64 -3.28 -9.51 -5.24
CA TYR A 64 -4.09 -10.60 -5.79
C TYR A 64 -3.27 -11.86 -6.11
N GLU A 65 -3.91 -13.01 -6.04
CA GLU A 65 -3.40 -14.21 -6.71
C GLU A 65 -3.41 -13.98 -8.21
N ASN A 66 -2.23 -14.01 -8.84
CA ASN A 66 -2.11 -13.75 -10.28
C ASN A 66 -2.42 -14.98 -11.09
N HIS A 67 -3.48 -14.91 -11.89
CA HIS A 67 -3.94 -15.99 -12.76
C HIS A 67 -3.51 -15.82 -14.23
N GLU A 68 -2.80 -14.74 -14.57
CA GLU A 68 -2.36 -14.43 -15.95
C GLU A 68 -3.51 -14.48 -16.98
N TRP A 69 -4.73 -14.09 -16.56
CA TRP A 69 -5.93 -14.08 -17.40
C TRP A 69 -6.19 -12.71 -18.03
N GLU A 70 -7.16 -12.65 -18.96
CA GLU A 70 -7.50 -11.43 -19.70
C GLU A 70 -8.35 -10.44 -18.89
N TRP A 71 -8.96 -10.89 -17.79
CA TRP A 71 -9.90 -10.10 -17.00
C TRP A 71 -9.20 -9.27 -15.93
N GLY A 72 -9.76 -8.09 -15.66
CA GLY A 72 -9.33 -7.30 -14.49
C GLY A 72 -9.74 -7.97 -13.18
N TYR A 73 -8.91 -7.82 -12.15
CA TYR A 73 -9.22 -8.31 -10.80
C TYR A 73 -10.26 -7.42 -10.12
N ARG A 74 -11.12 -8.04 -9.32
CA ARG A 74 -12.10 -7.37 -8.47
C ARG A 74 -11.61 -7.31 -7.03
N GLU A 75 -12.18 -6.40 -6.23
CA GLU A 75 -11.76 -6.18 -4.85
C GLU A 75 -11.93 -7.40 -3.94
N ASN A 76 -12.85 -8.30 -4.26
CA ASN A 76 -13.13 -9.54 -3.53
C ASN A 76 -12.36 -10.77 -4.02
N GLU A 77 -11.48 -10.61 -5.00
CA GLU A 77 -10.61 -11.70 -5.47
C GLU A 77 -9.58 -12.09 -4.41
N ARG A 78 -9.08 -13.33 -4.53
CA ARG A 78 -8.19 -13.92 -3.55
C ARG A 78 -6.88 -13.13 -3.41
N LEU A 79 -6.50 -12.86 -2.16
CA LEU A 79 -5.23 -12.24 -1.80
C LEU A 79 -4.15 -13.32 -1.71
N ASN A 80 -3.17 -13.27 -2.60
CA ASN A 80 -2.02 -14.18 -2.60
C ASN A 80 -0.87 -13.61 -3.46
N GLY A 81 -0.35 -12.44 -3.11
CA GLY A 81 0.78 -11.83 -3.81
C GLY A 81 1.96 -12.80 -3.91
N TYR A 82 2.59 -12.88 -5.07
CA TYR A 82 3.59 -13.91 -5.40
C TYR A 82 4.96 -13.65 -4.77
N ASP A 83 5.49 -12.44 -4.89
CA ASP A 83 6.80 -12.07 -4.34
C ASP A 83 6.69 -11.59 -2.89
N PRO A 84 7.82 -11.51 -2.12
CA PRO A 84 7.75 -11.14 -0.71
C PRO A 84 7.15 -9.75 -0.45
N TYR A 85 7.34 -8.78 -1.36
CA TYR A 85 6.70 -7.47 -1.27
C TYR A 85 5.18 -7.60 -1.45
N SER A 86 4.74 -8.20 -2.56
CA SER A 86 3.33 -8.39 -2.89
C SER A 86 2.59 -9.19 -1.82
N ASN A 87 3.22 -10.27 -1.33
CA ASN A 87 2.68 -11.09 -0.26
C ASN A 87 2.59 -10.31 1.07
N SER A 88 3.60 -9.53 1.42
CA SER A 88 3.55 -8.69 2.62
C SER A 88 2.41 -7.67 2.58
N LYS A 89 2.08 -7.15 1.40
CA LYS A 89 0.92 -6.26 1.22
C LYS A 89 -0.41 -7.01 1.30
N SER A 90 -0.50 -8.24 0.78
CA SER A 90 -1.65 -9.13 1.01
C SER A 90 -1.85 -9.39 2.52
N CYS A 91 -0.78 -9.70 3.24
CA CYS A 91 -0.82 -9.88 4.70
C CYS A 91 -1.25 -8.60 5.44
N SER A 92 -0.79 -7.43 4.99
CA SER A 92 -1.21 -6.13 5.55
C SER A 92 -2.72 -5.92 5.44
N GLU A 93 -3.35 -6.30 4.32
CA GLU A 93 -4.81 -6.25 4.17
C GLU A 93 -5.52 -7.25 5.09
N LEU A 94 -5.01 -8.48 5.17
CA LEU A 94 -5.57 -9.51 6.07
C LEU A 94 -5.48 -9.08 7.54
N VAL A 95 -4.37 -8.46 7.96
CA VAL A 95 -4.21 -7.89 9.30
C VAL A 95 -5.25 -6.79 9.53
N THR A 96 -5.39 -5.86 8.59
CA THR A 96 -6.37 -4.76 8.70
C THR A 96 -7.79 -5.30 8.86
N ALA A 97 -8.19 -6.23 8.01
CA ALA A 97 -9.51 -6.87 8.07
C ALA A 97 -9.72 -7.67 9.37
N CYS A 98 -8.68 -8.36 9.86
CA CYS A 98 -8.72 -9.10 11.11
C CYS A 98 -8.94 -8.14 12.30
N TYR A 99 -8.17 -7.06 12.39
CA TYR A 99 -8.33 -6.09 13.48
C TYR A 99 -9.70 -5.42 13.45
N GLN A 100 -10.17 -5.05 12.26
CA GLN A 100 -11.50 -4.48 12.10
C GLN A 100 -12.56 -5.41 12.68
N LYS A 101 -12.63 -6.64 12.20
CA LYS A 101 -13.66 -7.62 12.59
C LYS A 101 -13.56 -8.07 14.04
N SER A 102 -12.32 -8.21 14.57
CA SER A 102 -12.11 -8.80 15.88
C SER A 102 -12.18 -7.81 17.04
N PHE A 103 -11.88 -6.53 16.78
CA PHE A 103 -11.69 -5.56 17.85
C PHE A 103 -12.44 -4.25 17.68
N LEU A 104 -12.91 -3.94 16.48
CA LEU A 104 -13.44 -2.61 16.16
C LEU A 104 -14.90 -2.66 15.68
N ASP A 105 -15.29 -3.68 14.91
CA ASP A 105 -16.69 -3.87 14.52
C ASP A 105 -17.56 -4.17 15.73
N GLY A 106 -18.76 -3.55 15.76
CA GLY A 106 -19.73 -3.72 16.87
C GLY A 106 -19.37 -2.94 18.13
N THR A 107 -18.35 -2.10 18.10
CA THR A 107 -18.07 -1.13 19.16
C THR A 107 -18.84 0.16 18.93
N ASP A 108 -19.07 0.96 19.99
CA ASP A 108 -19.72 2.28 19.88
C ASP A 108 -18.79 3.35 19.24
N ARG A 109 -17.63 2.93 18.74
CA ARG A 109 -16.66 3.84 18.11
C ARG A 109 -17.12 4.22 16.71
N ASN A 110 -17.13 5.53 16.44
CA ASN A 110 -17.32 6.06 15.09
C ASN A 110 -16.00 5.97 14.31
N LEU A 111 -15.56 4.77 13.93
CA LEU A 111 -14.32 4.51 13.19
C LEU A 111 -14.63 3.75 11.91
N ALA A 112 -14.27 4.35 10.78
CA ALA A 112 -14.34 3.71 9.47
C ALA A 112 -12.94 3.31 8.97
N ILE A 113 -12.83 2.10 8.41
CA ILE A 113 -11.57 1.53 7.93
C ILE A 113 -11.72 1.12 6.47
N SER A 114 -10.73 1.46 5.65
CA SER A 114 -10.63 1.00 4.26
C SER A 114 -9.22 0.59 3.90
N THR A 115 -9.10 -0.41 3.03
CA THR A 115 -7.87 -0.67 2.27
C THR A 115 -8.02 -0.15 0.85
N VAL A 116 -6.96 0.39 0.28
CA VAL A 116 -6.95 0.92 -1.09
C VAL A 116 -5.79 0.31 -1.87
N ARG A 117 -6.06 -0.03 -3.13
CA ARG A 117 -5.10 -0.66 -4.04
C ARG A 117 -4.87 0.26 -5.22
N ALA A 118 -3.64 0.70 -5.40
CA ALA A 118 -3.26 1.47 -6.57
C ALA A 118 -2.34 0.62 -7.46
N GLY A 119 -2.43 0.84 -8.76
CA GLY A 119 -1.47 0.32 -9.74
C GLY A 119 -0.13 1.05 -9.66
N ASN A 120 0.59 1.12 -10.77
CA ASN A 120 1.84 1.86 -10.82
C ASN A 120 1.57 3.37 -10.77
N VAL A 121 2.08 4.01 -9.73
CA VAL A 121 1.93 5.45 -9.50
C VAL A 121 3.19 6.15 -9.98
N ILE A 122 3.05 7.21 -10.78
CA ILE A 122 4.14 8.04 -11.27
C ILE A 122 3.96 9.49 -10.83
N GLY A 123 5.07 10.17 -10.61
CA GLY A 123 5.08 11.59 -10.23
C GLY A 123 6.48 12.14 -10.14
N GLY A 124 6.60 13.42 -9.94
CA GLY A 124 7.89 14.06 -9.71
C GLY A 124 8.54 13.60 -8.40
N GLY A 125 9.89 13.61 -8.34
CA GLY A 125 10.64 13.30 -7.12
C GLY A 125 10.87 11.80 -6.85
N ASP A 126 10.45 10.89 -7.73
CA ASP A 126 10.79 9.46 -7.63
C ASP A 126 12.17 9.20 -8.23
N PHE A 127 13.15 8.92 -7.39
CA PHE A 127 14.52 8.56 -7.77
C PHE A 127 14.88 7.11 -7.44
N ALA A 128 13.92 6.27 -7.08
CA ALA A 128 14.19 4.90 -6.71
C ALA A 128 14.77 4.10 -7.89
N ALA A 129 15.77 3.28 -7.61
CA ALA A 129 16.31 2.32 -8.58
C ALA A 129 15.29 1.20 -8.85
N ASP A 130 15.47 0.52 -9.97
CA ASP A 130 14.63 -0.62 -10.37
C ASP A 130 13.16 -0.28 -10.66
N ARG A 131 12.87 1.00 -10.89
CA ARG A 131 11.58 1.48 -11.39
C ARG A 131 11.75 2.00 -12.81
N ILE A 132 10.86 1.58 -13.72
CA ILE A 132 10.99 1.83 -15.15
C ILE A 132 11.10 3.33 -15.48
N VAL A 133 10.24 4.18 -14.92
CA VAL A 133 10.23 5.62 -15.24
C VAL A 133 11.50 6.32 -14.72
N PRO A 134 11.90 6.21 -13.43
CA PRO A 134 13.19 6.73 -12.96
C PRO A 134 14.40 6.17 -13.71
N ASP A 135 14.40 4.89 -14.06
CA ASP A 135 15.49 4.26 -14.82
C ASP A 135 15.59 4.84 -16.24
N CYS A 136 14.47 5.03 -16.93
CA CYS A 136 14.42 5.70 -18.23
C CYS A 136 14.96 7.13 -18.16
N MET A 137 14.54 7.90 -17.15
CA MET A 137 15.00 9.28 -16.97
C MET A 137 16.50 9.34 -16.71
N ARG A 138 17.05 8.45 -15.85
CA ARG A 138 18.50 8.35 -15.62
C ARG A 138 19.26 8.00 -16.90
N ALA A 139 18.78 7.02 -17.65
CA ALA A 139 19.40 6.62 -18.91
C ALA A 139 19.41 7.78 -19.92
N ALA A 140 18.30 8.48 -20.08
CA ALA A 140 18.17 9.63 -20.98
C ALA A 140 19.18 10.76 -20.62
N VAL A 141 19.23 11.13 -19.32
CA VAL A 141 20.14 12.20 -18.86
C VAL A 141 21.62 11.81 -19.01
N THR A 142 21.95 10.53 -18.87
CA THR A 142 23.35 10.05 -18.97
C THR A 142 23.73 9.58 -20.37
N GLY A 143 22.84 9.68 -21.36
CA GLY A 143 23.07 9.22 -22.74
C GLY A 143 23.22 7.69 -22.85
N LYS A 144 22.75 6.93 -21.87
CA LYS A 144 22.79 5.47 -21.86
C LYS A 144 21.55 4.87 -22.53
N LYS A 145 21.69 3.63 -23.00
CA LYS A 145 20.54 2.88 -23.51
C LYS A 145 19.56 2.58 -22.37
N ILE A 146 18.27 2.72 -22.68
CA ILE A 146 17.19 2.32 -21.78
C ILE A 146 17.08 0.80 -21.80
N GLU A 147 17.25 0.16 -20.65
CA GLU A 147 17.10 -1.29 -20.51
C GLU A 147 15.69 -1.63 -20.04
N VAL A 148 14.91 -2.30 -20.88
CA VAL A 148 13.58 -2.81 -20.53
C VAL A 148 13.68 -4.30 -20.24
N ARG A 149 13.61 -4.65 -18.97
CA ARG A 149 13.83 -6.03 -18.48
C ARG A 149 12.68 -6.99 -18.81
N ASN A 150 11.44 -6.47 -18.86
CA ASN A 150 10.26 -7.26 -19.19
C ASN A 150 9.35 -6.48 -20.17
N PRO A 151 9.67 -6.52 -21.48
CA PRO A 151 8.97 -5.72 -22.49
C PRO A 151 7.52 -6.10 -22.70
N ASN A 152 7.14 -7.34 -22.35
CA ASN A 152 5.77 -7.85 -22.54
C ASN A 152 4.87 -7.63 -21.31
N SER A 153 5.40 -7.04 -20.24
CA SER A 153 4.62 -6.80 -19.03
C SER A 153 3.65 -5.62 -19.22
N ILE A 154 2.38 -5.88 -19.00
CA ILE A 154 1.33 -4.85 -18.98
C ILE A 154 1.21 -4.31 -17.56
N ARG A 155 1.19 -2.98 -17.42
CA ARG A 155 1.04 -2.29 -16.12
C ARG A 155 0.14 -1.07 -16.26
N PRO A 156 -0.83 -0.90 -15.36
CA PRO A 156 -1.61 0.33 -15.29
C PRO A 156 -0.75 1.44 -14.66
N TYR A 157 -0.67 2.59 -15.32
CA TYR A 157 0.03 3.78 -14.81
C TYR A 157 -0.96 4.89 -14.55
N GLN A 158 -0.79 5.59 -13.43
CA GLN A 158 -1.59 6.75 -13.08
C GLN A 158 -0.70 7.82 -12.43
N HIS A 159 -1.08 9.07 -12.58
CA HIS A 159 -0.38 10.17 -11.92
C HIS A 159 -0.67 10.18 -10.42
N VAL A 160 0.33 10.51 -9.59
CA VAL A 160 0.24 10.45 -8.12
C VAL A 160 -0.94 11.25 -7.53
N LEU A 161 -1.36 12.32 -8.18
CA LEU A 161 -2.51 13.11 -7.72
C LEU A 161 -3.84 12.34 -7.81
N GLU A 162 -3.98 11.38 -8.72
CA GLU A 162 -5.20 10.60 -8.84
C GLU A 162 -5.45 9.73 -7.60
N PRO A 163 -4.54 8.79 -7.23
CA PRO A 163 -4.77 7.97 -6.04
C PRO A 163 -4.82 8.80 -4.75
N VAL A 164 -4.00 9.85 -4.63
CA VAL A 164 -4.04 10.74 -3.46
C VAL A 164 -5.40 11.42 -3.33
N THR A 165 -5.96 11.91 -4.43
CA THR A 165 -7.31 12.51 -4.43
C THR A 165 -8.36 11.49 -3.98
N VAL A 166 -8.29 10.25 -4.49
CA VAL A 166 -9.20 9.18 -4.08
C VAL A 166 -9.07 8.88 -2.59
N TYR A 167 -7.85 8.81 -2.05
CA TYR A 167 -7.63 8.58 -0.61
C TYR A 167 -8.27 9.67 0.24
N LEU A 168 -8.11 10.93 -0.14
CA LEU A 168 -8.74 12.07 0.55
C LEU A 168 -10.28 12.04 0.44
N MET A 169 -10.82 11.64 -0.72
CA MET A 169 -12.26 11.48 -0.91
C MET A 169 -12.81 10.35 -0.02
N ILE A 170 -12.10 9.24 0.13
CA ILE A 170 -12.48 8.15 1.03
C ILE A 170 -12.51 8.64 2.46
N LEU A 171 -11.45 9.31 2.94
CA LEU A 171 -11.40 9.89 4.29
C LEU A 171 -12.59 10.83 4.54
N LYS A 172 -12.86 11.73 3.58
CA LYS A 172 -13.99 12.67 3.68
C LYS A 172 -15.33 11.95 3.76
N LYS A 173 -15.49 10.83 3.04
CA LYS A 173 -16.76 10.06 3.03
C LYS A 173 -16.91 9.21 4.30
N GLN A 174 -15.82 8.79 4.91
CA GLN A 174 -15.78 8.02 6.15
C GLN A 174 -16.02 8.87 7.38
N TRP A 175 -15.72 10.14 7.31
CA TRP A 175 -15.91 11.11 8.40
C TRP A 175 -17.33 11.63 8.44
#